data_8e1072e07ce7250949e5e785ab4eaf14
#
_entry.id   8e1072e07ce7250949e5e785ab4eaf14
#
_cell.length_a   1.000
_cell.length_b   1.000
_cell.length_c   1.000
_cell.angle_alpha   90.00
_cell.angle_beta   90.00
_cell.angle_gamma   90.00
#
_symmetry.space_group_name_H-M   'P 1'
#
loop_
_entity.id
_entity.type
_entity.pdbx_description
1 polymer ?
#
loop_
_entity_poly.entity_id
_entity_poly.type
_entity_poly.pdbx_seq_one_letter_code
_entity_poly.pdbx_strand_id
1 'polypeptide(L)'
;VNLPFFIAKRYLLSKRKRSFINIISILSLIGVAFSTAALIIVLSVFNGLEHLIRSLNTSFDPELKIEAAQGKSFEFTSELKQKINSIKGVEIVTEVIEDYALARYREADMVVTIKGMSDNFLDQHRLDNRIVDGKLRLHENNINYAIVGRGVQDALSIGVESNIYPLQVFYIKNLKATSLDVSNLYSRRDIQPGSVFSIEKNYDENYVFLPLDFVQDLLDYGNKRTSLEIKTKAESNLKQIQHSIKETLGNSFTVLTNEEQHKDFYKLLKMEKLFFFIALTMLIFVASVNIFFSLMMLAIDKKKDMAILSAMGATHQVIKAIFLTEGAMIALWGAAIGLVLGGGVCWLQDRFGLVGMGMENAIVNSYPVKLKAVDFGVTSLVIIAITFVISFYPARLAAKTFTTNQL
;
A
#
# COMPACT_ATOMS: atom_id res chain seq x y z
N VAL A 1 10.97 -40.13 -25.24
CA VAL A 1 11.61 -38.85 -25.56
C VAL A 1 10.56 -37.97 -26.25
N ASN A 2 10.24 -36.79 -25.71
CA ASN A 2 9.29 -35.89 -26.35
C ASN A 2 9.99 -35.24 -27.56
N LEU A 3 9.74 -35.74 -28.78
CA LEU A 3 10.43 -35.34 -30.01
C LEU A 3 10.39 -33.82 -30.25
N PRO A 4 9.24 -33.10 -30.10
CA PRO A 4 9.20 -31.65 -30.23
C PRO A 4 10.16 -30.92 -29.30
N PHE A 5 10.23 -31.31 -28.02
CA PHE A 5 11.14 -30.70 -27.05
C PHE A 5 12.62 -30.95 -27.40
N PHE A 6 12.97 -32.17 -27.82
CA PHE A 6 14.34 -32.50 -28.21
C PHE A 6 14.81 -31.65 -29.39
N ILE A 7 13.98 -31.50 -30.43
CA ILE A 7 14.32 -30.72 -31.62
C ILE A 7 14.38 -29.22 -31.28
N ALA A 8 13.40 -28.66 -30.55
CA ALA A 8 13.38 -27.26 -30.14
C ALA A 8 14.60 -26.89 -29.32
N LYS A 9 15.00 -27.72 -28.34
CA LYS A 9 16.21 -27.53 -27.54
C LYS A 9 17.46 -27.48 -28.40
N ARG A 10 17.54 -28.36 -29.43
CA ARG A 10 18.71 -28.42 -30.31
C ARG A 10 18.78 -27.21 -31.26
N TYR A 11 17.64 -26.65 -31.67
CA TYR A 11 17.60 -25.42 -32.47
C TYR A 11 18.03 -24.21 -31.66
N LEU A 12 17.55 -24.07 -30.45
CA LEU A 12 17.90 -22.97 -29.53
C LEU A 12 19.39 -22.98 -29.15
N LEU A 13 20.01 -24.18 -28.95
CA LEU A 13 21.39 -24.33 -28.46
C LEU A 13 22.40 -24.59 -29.60
N SER A 14 22.00 -24.59 -30.87
CA SER A 14 22.88 -24.94 -32.01
C SER A 14 24.00 -23.91 -32.17
N LYS A 15 25.26 -24.37 -32.02
CA LYS A 15 26.48 -23.57 -32.20
C LYS A 15 26.90 -23.35 -33.66
N ARG A 16 26.18 -23.90 -34.65
CA ARG A 16 26.59 -23.88 -36.07
C ARG A 16 26.31 -22.50 -36.69
N LYS A 17 27.38 -21.71 -36.89
CA LYS A 17 27.44 -20.35 -37.45
C LYS A 17 26.51 -19.35 -36.80
N ARG A 18 27.01 -18.18 -36.37
CA ARG A 18 26.23 -17.04 -35.87
C ARG A 18 25.14 -16.70 -36.89
N SER A 19 24.04 -17.43 -36.84
CA SER A 19 22.85 -17.17 -37.62
C SER A 19 22.18 -15.93 -37.05
N PHE A 20 21.77 -15.02 -37.91
CA PHE A 20 20.98 -13.82 -37.55
C PHE A 20 19.78 -14.18 -36.65
N ILE A 21 19.25 -15.39 -36.82
CA ILE A 21 18.16 -15.98 -36.04
C ILE A 21 18.51 -16.10 -34.54
N ASN A 22 19.73 -16.59 -34.24
CA ASN A 22 20.15 -16.73 -32.83
C ASN A 22 20.26 -15.38 -32.13
N ILE A 23 20.65 -14.32 -32.87
CA ILE A 23 20.70 -12.95 -32.33
C ILE A 23 19.30 -12.47 -31.99
N ILE A 24 18.31 -12.66 -32.87
CA ILE A 24 16.92 -12.27 -32.64
C ILE A 24 16.32 -13.07 -31.48
N SER A 25 16.59 -14.37 -31.37
CA SER A 25 16.12 -15.20 -30.26
C SER A 25 16.73 -14.77 -28.94
N ILE A 26 18.00 -14.43 -28.86
CA ILE A 26 18.67 -13.91 -27.66
C ILE A 26 18.12 -12.52 -27.31
N LEU A 27 17.91 -11.65 -28.28
CA LEU A 27 17.33 -10.33 -28.09
C LEU A 27 15.90 -10.44 -27.52
N SER A 28 15.11 -11.40 -28.05
CA SER A 28 13.78 -11.71 -27.53
C SER A 28 13.82 -12.20 -26.08
N LEU A 29 14.75 -13.09 -25.74
CA LEU A 29 14.95 -13.59 -24.39
C LEU A 29 15.33 -12.46 -23.42
N ILE A 30 16.28 -11.60 -23.82
CA ILE A 30 16.70 -10.44 -23.02
C ILE A 30 15.51 -9.47 -22.82
N GLY A 31 14.75 -9.19 -23.89
CA GLY A 31 13.57 -8.32 -23.81
C GLY A 31 12.53 -8.84 -22.83
N VAL A 32 12.21 -10.13 -22.88
CA VAL A 32 11.28 -10.75 -21.93
C VAL A 32 11.86 -10.74 -20.51
N ALA A 33 13.14 -11.05 -20.34
CA ALA A 33 13.79 -11.04 -19.02
C ALA A 33 13.78 -9.65 -18.39
N PHE A 34 14.13 -8.61 -19.16
CA PHE A 34 14.13 -7.23 -18.69
C PHE A 34 12.73 -6.76 -18.31
N SER A 35 11.73 -7.00 -19.19
CA SER A 35 10.34 -6.60 -18.91
C SER A 35 9.76 -7.34 -17.70
N THR A 36 10.10 -8.63 -17.54
CA THR A 36 9.69 -9.43 -16.36
C THR A 36 10.33 -8.89 -15.09
N ALA A 37 11.63 -8.59 -15.11
CA ALA A 37 12.33 -8.02 -13.97
C ALA A 37 11.73 -6.66 -13.58
N ALA A 38 11.48 -5.79 -14.55
CA ALA A 38 10.84 -4.50 -14.34
C ALA A 38 9.46 -4.64 -13.69
N LEU A 39 8.63 -5.59 -14.16
CA LEU A 39 7.30 -5.82 -13.59
C LEU A 39 7.39 -6.28 -12.13
N ILE A 40 8.29 -7.21 -11.79
CA ILE A 40 8.48 -7.68 -10.41
C ILE A 40 8.99 -6.54 -9.51
N ILE A 41 9.96 -5.74 -9.97
CA ILE A 41 10.49 -4.61 -9.20
C ILE A 41 9.37 -3.61 -8.90
N VAL A 42 8.62 -3.18 -9.91
CA VAL A 42 7.54 -2.19 -9.73
C VAL A 42 6.45 -2.73 -8.82
N LEU A 43 5.98 -3.96 -8.99
CA LEU A 43 4.98 -4.57 -8.10
C LEU A 43 5.48 -4.66 -6.66
N SER A 44 6.76 -5.00 -6.45
CA SER A 44 7.37 -5.11 -5.12
C SER A 44 7.50 -3.74 -4.44
N VAL A 45 7.82 -2.69 -5.20
CA VAL A 45 7.84 -1.29 -4.70
C VAL A 45 6.43 -0.85 -4.28
N PHE A 46 5.40 -1.09 -5.10
CA PHE A 46 4.03 -0.79 -4.72
C PHE A 46 3.58 -1.54 -3.46
N ASN A 47 3.94 -2.82 -3.33
CA ASN A 47 3.65 -3.58 -2.11
C ASN A 47 4.39 -3.02 -0.89
N GLY A 48 5.64 -2.60 -1.07
CA GLY A 48 6.44 -1.97 -0.02
C GLY A 48 5.84 -0.65 0.44
N LEU A 49 5.47 0.21 -0.51
CA LEU A 49 4.82 1.49 -0.22
C LEU A 49 3.46 1.29 0.48
N GLU A 50 2.62 0.39 -0.02
CA GLU A 50 1.36 0.03 0.64
C GLU A 50 1.59 -0.43 2.08
N HIS A 51 2.61 -1.26 2.31
CA HIS A 51 2.95 -1.75 3.65
C HIS A 51 3.45 -0.64 4.57
N LEU A 52 4.30 0.25 4.07
CA LEU A 52 4.78 1.41 4.83
C LEU A 52 3.62 2.30 5.26
N ILE A 53 2.76 2.69 4.33
CA ILE A 53 1.60 3.54 4.61
C ILE A 53 0.68 2.89 5.64
N ARG A 54 0.41 1.58 5.51
CA ARG A 54 -0.38 0.85 6.52
C ARG A 54 0.26 0.92 7.90
N SER A 55 1.59 0.77 8.00
CA SER A 55 2.30 0.83 9.28
C SER A 55 2.29 2.21 9.92
N LEU A 56 2.26 3.27 9.10
CA LEU A 56 2.14 4.64 9.59
C LEU A 56 0.72 4.93 10.08
N ASN A 57 -0.28 4.56 9.28
CA ASN A 57 -1.67 4.76 9.65
C ASN A 57 -2.05 4.01 10.93
N THR A 58 -1.54 2.79 11.15
CA THR A 58 -1.81 2.04 12.39
C THR A 58 -1.21 2.67 13.64
N SER A 59 -0.24 3.58 13.52
CA SER A 59 0.30 4.33 14.65
C SER A 59 -0.60 5.50 15.08
N PHE A 60 -1.37 6.06 14.14
CA PHE A 60 -2.29 7.16 14.41
C PHE A 60 -3.75 6.70 14.51
N ASP A 61 -4.20 5.91 13.54
CA ASP A 61 -5.60 5.48 13.44
C ASP A 61 -5.89 4.21 14.22
N PRO A 62 -7.10 4.11 14.80
CA PRO A 62 -7.53 2.91 15.49
C PRO A 62 -7.79 1.75 14.52
N GLU A 63 -7.81 0.53 15.05
CA GLU A 63 -8.20 -0.66 14.30
C GLU A 63 -9.65 -0.57 13.80
N LEU A 64 -10.55 -0.07 14.67
CA LEU A 64 -11.94 0.26 14.34
C LEU A 64 -12.29 1.64 14.90
N LYS A 65 -12.98 2.45 14.10
CA LYS A 65 -13.54 3.74 14.46
C LYS A 65 -15.05 3.72 14.32
N ILE A 66 -15.76 4.16 15.36
CA ILE A 66 -17.20 4.32 15.36
C ILE A 66 -17.52 5.80 15.35
N GLU A 67 -18.33 6.23 14.39
CA GLU A 67 -18.80 7.60 14.21
C GLU A 67 -20.30 7.64 14.05
N ALA A 68 -20.92 8.79 14.27
CA ALA A 68 -22.31 8.99 13.93
C ALA A 68 -22.53 8.84 12.42
N ALA A 69 -23.57 8.11 11.99
CA ALA A 69 -23.92 8.02 10.58
C ALA A 69 -24.38 9.36 9.99
N GLN A 70 -24.91 10.25 10.84
CA GLN A 70 -25.32 11.61 10.47
C GLN A 70 -24.89 12.60 11.57
N GLY A 71 -24.37 13.75 11.16
CA GLY A 71 -23.87 14.78 12.07
C GLY A 71 -22.40 14.58 12.45
N LYS A 72 -21.88 15.48 13.31
CA LYS A 72 -20.47 15.53 13.72
C LYS A 72 -20.22 14.80 15.05
N SER A 73 -21.26 14.64 15.85
CA SER A 73 -21.15 14.08 17.21
C SER A 73 -22.40 13.30 17.58
N PHE A 74 -22.28 12.45 18.57
CA PHE A 74 -23.38 11.67 19.17
C PHE A 74 -23.29 11.69 20.69
N GLU A 75 -24.42 11.45 21.38
CA GLU A 75 -24.47 11.33 22.83
C GLU A 75 -23.84 9.99 23.25
N PHE A 76 -22.86 10.05 24.13
CA PHE A 76 -22.19 8.88 24.68
C PHE A 76 -22.82 8.51 26.04
N THR A 77 -23.55 7.41 26.05
CA THR A 77 -24.26 6.92 27.26
C THR A 77 -23.56 5.70 27.84
N SER A 78 -23.78 5.47 29.14
CA SER A 78 -23.28 4.26 29.81
C SER A 78 -23.81 2.97 29.14
N GLU A 79 -25.04 3.01 28.59
CA GLU A 79 -25.65 1.89 27.88
C GLU A 79 -24.87 1.59 26.59
N LEU A 80 -24.50 2.62 25.81
CA LEU A 80 -23.70 2.46 24.59
C LEU A 80 -22.32 1.86 24.94
N LYS A 81 -21.68 2.35 26.01
CA LYS A 81 -20.40 1.80 26.47
C LYS A 81 -20.48 0.33 26.83
N GLN A 82 -21.54 -0.06 27.58
CA GLN A 82 -21.76 -1.46 27.95
C GLN A 82 -22.02 -2.35 26.77
N LYS A 83 -22.84 -1.91 25.81
CA LYS A 83 -23.12 -2.66 24.55
C LYS A 83 -21.83 -2.95 23.78
N ILE A 84 -20.96 -1.96 23.61
CA ILE A 84 -19.70 -2.14 22.85
C ILE A 84 -18.73 -3.04 23.63
N ASN A 85 -18.56 -2.82 24.93
CA ASN A 85 -17.67 -3.63 25.77
C ASN A 85 -18.10 -5.10 25.90
N SER A 86 -19.38 -5.41 25.71
CA SER A 86 -19.90 -6.80 25.75
C SER A 86 -19.56 -7.60 24.49
N ILE A 87 -19.11 -6.94 23.41
CA ILE A 87 -18.80 -7.61 22.14
C ILE A 87 -17.48 -8.38 22.28
N LYS A 88 -17.54 -9.67 21.99
CA LYS A 88 -16.35 -10.55 22.05
C LYS A 88 -15.28 -10.07 21.08
N GLY A 89 -14.07 -9.85 21.60
CA GLY A 89 -12.92 -9.40 20.80
C GLY A 89 -12.60 -7.92 20.94
N VAL A 90 -13.48 -7.09 21.52
CA VAL A 90 -13.17 -5.72 21.93
C VAL A 90 -12.26 -5.79 23.17
N GLU A 91 -11.17 -5.00 23.14
CA GLU A 91 -10.20 -4.90 24.26
C GLU A 91 -10.31 -3.55 24.94
N ILE A 92 -10.14 -2.46 24.19
CA ILE A 92 -10.17 -1.08 24.71
C ILE A 92 -11.13 -0.25 23.86
N VAL A 93 -11.97 0.55 24.52
CA VAL A 93 -12.83 1.56 23.89
C VAL A 93 -12.40 2.92 24.38
N THR A 94 -11.80 3.73 23.51
CA THR A 94 -11.34 5.09 23.79
C THR A 94 -12.36 6.10 23.27
N GLU A 95 -12.78 6.99 24.14
CA GLU A 95 -13.67 8.10 23.81
C GLU A 95 -12.86 9.23 23.16
N VAL A 96 -13.38 9.80 22.08
CA VAL A 96 -12.67 10.82 21.29
C VAL A 96 -13.59 11.99 20.98
N ILE A 97 -13.04 13.21 21.15
CA ILE A 97 -13.58 14.45 20.62
C ILE A 97 -12.53 15.08 19.72
N GLU A 98 -12.86 15.26 18.46
CA GLU A 98 -11.94 15.82 17.45
C GLU A 98 -12.58 17.04 16.80
N ASP A 99 -11.87 18.18 16.80
CA ASP A 99 -12.31 19.44 16.17
C ASP A 99 -11.11 20.33 15.86
N TYR A 100 -11.35 21.38 15.08
CA TYR A 100 -10.37 22.42 14.81
C TYR A 100 -10.32 23.45 15.92
N ALA A 101 -9.12 23.89 16.28
CA ALA A 101 -8.91 24.95 17.26
C ALA A 101 -7.73 25.84 16.86
N LEU A 102 -7.65 27.03 17.39
CA LEU A 102 -6.47 27.87 17.29
C LEU A 102 -5.55 27.59 18.48
N ALA A 103 -4.36 27.12 18.20
CA ALA A 103 -3.31 26.95 19.20
C ALA A 103 -2.38 28.16 19.17
N ARG A 104 -2.06 28.73 20.33
CA ARG A 104 -1.12 29.84 20.48
C ARG A 104 -0.07 29.50 21.54
N TYR A 105 1.17 29.74 21.18
CA TYR A 105 2.29 29.62 22.11
C TYR A 105 3.16 30.85 22.01
N ARG A 106 3.24 31.63 23.10
CA ARG A 106 3.84 32.97 23.13
C ARG A 106 3.15 33.90 22.09
N GLU A 107 3.87 34.30 21.06
CA GLU A 107 3.42 35.21 20.00
C GLU A 107 3.01 34.48 18.71
N ALA A 108 3.32 33.19 18.59
CA ALA A 108 3.00 32.38 17.43
C ALA A 108 1.64 31.69 17.58
N ASP A 109 0.84 31.69 16.52
CA ASP A 109 -0.43 30.97 16.48
C ASP A 109 -0.61 30.20 15.18
N MET A 110 -1.37 29.13 15.26
CA MET A 110 -1.78 28.31 14.10
C MET A 110 -3.07 27.55 14.36
N VAL A 111 -3.78 27.23 13.29
CA VAL A 111 -4.94 26.34 13.37
C VAL A 111 -4.46 24.89 13.43
N VAL A 112 -4.93 24.16 14.43
CA VAL A 112 -4.61 22.75 14.65
C VAL A 112 -5.88 21.92 14.76
N THR A 113 -5.77 20.64 14.51
CA THR A 113 -6.77 19.66 14.86
C THR A 113 -6.51 19.17 16.29
N ILE A 114 -7.37 19.51 17.21
CA ILE A 114 -7.31 18.99 18.57
C ILE A 114 -8.04 17.65 18.63
N LYS A 115 -7.40 16.68 19.30
CA LYS A 115 -7.96 15.34 19.51
C LYS A 115 -7.93 15.01 21.00
N GLY A 116 -9.08 15.23 21.65
CA GLY A 116 -9.28 14.89 23.06
C GLY A 116 -9.55 13.40 23.21
N MET A 117 -8.79 12.72 24.06
CA MET A 117 -8.89 11.27 24.25
C MET A 117 -8.97 10.90 25.70
N SER A 118 -9.73 9.86 26.01
CA SER A 118 -9.77 9.28 27.36
C SER A 118 -8.44 8.61 27.72
N ASP A 119 -8.11 8.54 29.02
CA ASP A 119 -6.81 8.10 29.53
C ASP A 119 -6.37 6.72 29.04
N ASN A 120 -7.33 5.82 28.83
CA ASN A 120 -7.08 4.48 28.32
C ASN A 120 -6.52 4.44 26.87
N PHE A 121 -6.38 5.60 26.20
CA PHE A 121 -5.64 5.70 24.96
C PHE A 121 -4.17 5.30 25.12
N LEU A 122 -3.55 5.63 26.24
CA LEU A 122 -2.16 5.27 26.53
C LEU A 122 -1.97 3.74 26.57
N ASP A 123 -2.97 3.01 27.05
CA ASP A 123 -2.96 1.53 27.10
C ASP A 123 -3.02 0.88 25.71
N GLN A 124 -3.34 1.64 24.69
CA GLN A 124 -3.29 1.16 23.31
C GLN A 124 -1.86 1.03 22.76
N HIS A 125 -0.87 1.69 23.38
CA HIS A 125 0.56 1.67 22.99
C HIS A 125 0.85 2.12 21.55
N ARG A 126 -0.02 2.97 20.96
CA ARG A 126 0.13 3.41 19.56
C ARG A 126 1.25 4.44 19.37
N LEU A 127 1.53 5.25 20.39
CA LEU A 127 2.51 6.33 20.34
C LEU A 127 3.85 5.98 21.02
N ASP A 128 4.01 4.82 21.65
CA ASP A 128 5.18 4.48 22.48
C ASP A 128 6.52 4.68 21.74
N ASN A 129 6.58 4.30 20.47
CA ASN A 129 7.78 4.40 19.64
C ASN A 129 7.76 5.64 18.72
N ARG A 130 6.87 6.59 18.97
CA ARG A 130 6.67 7.79 18.13
C ARG A 130 6.93 9.09 18.86
N ILE A 131 7.26 9.03 20.13
CA ILE A 131 7.65 10.21 20.93
C ILE A 131 9.11 10.53 20.64
N VAL A 132 9.34 11.76 20.21
CA VAL A 132 10.69 12.27 19.83
C VAL A 132 11.25 13.24 20.86
N ASP A 133 10.39 13.81 21.72
CA ASP A 133 10.78 14.72 22.81
C ASP A 133 9.77 14.64 23.94
N GLY A 134 10.23 14.81 25.21
CA GLY A 134 9.40 14.76 26.39
C GLY A 134 8.93 13.34 26.80
N LYS A 135 7.85 13.27 27.60
CA LYS A 135 7.30 12.02 28.12
C LYS A 135 5.84 11.85 27.70
N LEU A 136 5.49 10.67 27.20
CA LEU A 136 4.14 10.31 26.82
C LEU A 136 3.22 10.28 28.06
N ARG A 137 2.39 11.31 28.21
CA ARG A 137 1.43 11.46 29.30
C ARG A 137 0.33 12.43 28.90
N LEU A 138 -0.89 12.20 29.38
CA LEU A 138 -2.02 13.13 29.31
C LEU A 138 -2.27 13.82 30.64
N HIS A 139 -2.06 13.09 31.74
CA HIS A 139 -2.21 13.59 33.12
C HIS A 139 -1.02 13.18 33.98
N GLU A 140 -0.56 14.09 34.81
CA GLU A 140 0.40 13.79 35.90
C GLU A 140 0.26 14.82 37.00
N ASN A 141 0.19 14.38 38.28
CA ASN A 141 0.08 15.25 39.45
C ASN A 141 -1.02 16.32 39.37
N ASN A 142 -2.20 15.93 38.83
CA ASN A 142 -3.36 16.81 38.63
C ASN A 142 -3.11 17.94 37.59
N ILE A 143 -2.11 17.79 36.71
CA ILE A 143 -1.80 18.72 35.63
C ILE A 143 -2.10 18.01 34.31
N ASN A 144 -2.77 18.71 33.40
CA ASN A 144 -3.07 18.25 32.04
C ASN A 144 -1.89 18.56 31.10
N TYR A 145 -1.54 17.59 30.25
CA TYR A 145 -0.45 17.72 29.31
C TYR A 145 -0.93 17.49 27.87
N ALA A 146 -0.42 18.33 26.97
CA ALA A 146 -0.63 18.19 25.53
C ALA A 146 0.50 17.36 24.91
N ILE A 147 0.15 16.48 23.98
CA ILE A 147 1.09 15.77 23.11
C ILE A 147 1.01 16.46 21.74
N VAL A 148 2.03 17.18 21.33
CA VAL A 148 2.03 18.01 20.12
C VAL A 148 2.75 17.31 18.95
N GLY A 149 2.29 17.51 17.72
CA GLY A 149 2.99 17.05 16.55
C GLY A 149 4.32 17.80 16.35
N ARG A 150 5.31 17.16 15.74
CA ARG A 150 6.62 17.76 15.49
C ARG A 150 6.53 19.03 14.66
N GLY A 151 5.70 19.04 13.61
CA GLY A 151 5.49 20.25 12.79
C GLY A 151 4.79 21.38 13.54
N VAL A 152 3.85 21.04 14.47
CA VAL A 152 3.22 22.02 15.37
C VAL A 152 4.26 22.59 16.34
N GLN A 153 5.14 21.74 16.91
CA GLN A 153 6.24 22.19 17.76
C GLN A 153 7.14 23.19 17.02
N ASP A 154 7.55 22.84 15.80
CA ASP A 154 8.46 23.68 15.00
C ASP A 154 7.81 25.00 14.61
N ALA A 155 6.53 24.99 14.16
CA ALA A 155 5.79 26.17 13.74
C ALA A 155 5.55 27.15 14.90
N LEU A 156 5.23 26.66 16.08
CA LEU A 156 4.95 27.48 17.26
C LEU A 156 6.18 27.70 18.15
N SER A 157 7.32 27.04 17.85
CA SER A 157 8.54 27.04 18.68
C SER A 157 8.25 26.59 20.12
N ILE A 158 7.52 25.49 20.29
CA ILE A 158 7.10 24.96 21.58
C ILE A 158 8.29 24.33 22.32
N GLY A 159 8.59 24.80 23.51
CA GLY A 159 9.51 24.15 24.44
C GLY A 159 8.79 23.13 25.29
N VAL A 160 9.17 21.86 25.18
CA VAL A 160 8.66 20.78 26.02
C VAL A 160 9.33 20.81 27.38
N GLU A 161 8.59 20.42 28.43
CA GLU A 161 9.05 20.44 29.83
C GLU A 161 9.38 21.85 30.41
N SER A 162 9.19 22.91 29.61
CA SER A 162 9.28 24.27 30.10
C SER A 162 7.93 24.67 30.73
N ASN A 163 7.83 24.57 32.06
CA ASN A 163 6.62 24.97 32.79
C ASN A 163 6.34 26.49 32.79
N ILE A 164 7.09 27.27 32.00
CA ILE A 164 7.02 28.73 32.00
C ILE A 164 5.87 29.24 31.13
N TYR A 165 5.69 28.63 29.95
CA TYR A 165 4.67 29.07 28.99
C TYR A 165 3.71 27.94 28.67
N PRO A 166 2.41 28.10 28.96
CA PRO A 166 1.38 27.13 28.55
C PRO A 166 1.05 27.30 27.06
N LEU A 167 0.63 26.20 26.44
CA LEU A 167 -0.05 26.22 25.15
C LEU A 167 -1.49 26.69 25.37
N GLN A 168 -1.87 27.76 24.70
CA GLN A 168 -3.23 28.33 24.77
C GLN A 168 -4.05 27.75 23.62
N VAL A 169 -5.21 27.16 23.94
CA VAL A 169 -6.11 26.60 22.94
C VAL A 169 -7.41 27.42 22.92
N PHE A 170 -7.74 27.96 21.77
CA PHE A 170 -8.94 28.76 21.54
C PHE A 170 -9.89 28.01 20.64
N TYR A 171 -11.15 27.97 21.04
CA TYR A 171 -12.23 27.39 20.26
C TYR A 171 -13.32 28.44 19.98
N ILE A 172 -13.69 28.60 18.70
CA ILE A 172 -14.75 29.51 18.30
C ILE A 172 -16.09 28.81 18.49
N LYS A 173 -16.92 29.34 19.41
CA LYS A 173 -18.24 28.77 19.69
C LYS A 173 -19.20 29.08 18.54
N ASN A 174 -19.98 28.10 18.15
CA ASN A 174 -20.99 28.23 17.10
C ASN A 174 -22.24 28.93 17.67
N LEU A 175 -22.14 30.23 17.95
CA LEU A 175 -23.25 31.01 18.47
C LEU A 175 -24.19 31.41 17.32
N LYS A 176 -25.47 31.08 17.47
CA LYS A 176 -26.51 31.77 16.70
C LYS A 176 -26.40 33.26 17.03
N ALA A 177 -26.24 34.10 16.01
CA ALA A 177 -25.87 35.52 16.07
C ALA A 177 -26.88 36.42 16.84
N THR A 178 -27.03 36.22 18.14
CA THR A 178 -27.95 37.01 18.98
C THR A 178 -27.26 37.76 20.13
N SER A 179 -25.95 37.55 20.37
CA SER A 179 -25.24 38.32 21.40
C SER A 179 -24.01 39.01 20.80
N LEU A 180 -23.95 40.31 20.92
CA LEU A 180 -22.82 41.18 20.50
C LEU A 180 -21.65 41.13 21.52
N ASP A 181 -21.66 40.22 22.48
CA ASP A 181 -20.63 40.14 23.49
C ASP A 181 -19.48 39.23 23.00
N VAL A 182 -18.37 39.85 22.62
CA VAL A 182 -17.18 39.21 22.07
C VAL A 182 -16.59 38.17 23.03
N SER A 183 -16.77 38.33 24.35
CA SER A 183 -16.28 37.41 25.37
C SER A 183 -16.94 36.01 25.31
N ASN A 184 -18.13 35.94 24.71
CA ASN A 184 -18.90 34.71 24.54
C ASN A 184 -18.65 34.01 23.20
N LEU A 185 -17.88 34.61 22.27
CA LEU A 185 -17.64 34.08 20.92
C LEU A 185 -16.61 32.98 20.90
N TYR A 186 -15.71 32.92 21.87
CA TYR A 186 -14.68 31.91 21.97
C TYR A 186 -14.52 31.40 23.39
N SER A 187 -14.00 30.19 23.50
CA SER A 187 -13.54 29.57 24.73
C SER A 187 -12.04 29.44 24.67
N ARG A 188 -11.35 29.70 25.78
CA ARG A 188 -9.89 29.55 25.92
C ARG A 188 -9.59 28.67 27.13
N ARG A 189 -8.63 27.76 26.94
CA ARG A 189 -8.03 26.97 28.00
C ARG A 189 -6.51 26.91 27.78
N ASP A 190 -5.77 26.82 28.86
CA ASP A 190 -4.31 26.75 28.86
C ASP A 190 -3.90 25.33 29.29
N ILE A 191 -2.89 24.75 28.61
CA ILE A 191 -2.42 23.38 28.88
C ILE A 191 -0.88 23.34 28.76
N GLN A 192 -0.21 22.47 29.52
CA GLN A 192 1.26 22.34 29.45
C GLN A 192 1.67 21.41 28.31
N PRO A 193 2.64 21.77 27.46
CA PRO A 193 3.24 20.86 26.49
C PRO A 193 4.03 19.77 27.22
N GLY A 194 3.64 18.49 27.03
CA GLY A 194 4.22 17.35 27.73
C GLY A 194 5.16 16.51 26.89
N SER A 195 4.86 16.36 25.62
CA SER A 195 5.68 15.59 24.70
C SER A 195 5.42 15.96 23.22
N VAL A 196 6.32 15.51 22.36
CA VAL A 196 6.27 15.70 20.90
C VAL A 196 6.25 14.34 20.23
N PHE A 197 5.30 14.12 19.32
CA PHE A 197 5.25 12.93 18.49
C PHE A 197 5.68 13.21 17.05
N SER A 198 6.19 12.17 16.38
CA SER A 198 6.43 12.18 14.93
C SER A 198 6.00 10.85 14.33
N ILE A 199 5.00 10.90 13.44
CA ILE A 199 4.43 9.74 12.76
C ILE A 199 4.55 9.91 11.25
N GLU A 200 3.96 10.99 10.73
CA GLU A 200 3.92 11.35 9.30
C GLU A 200 3.58 12.83 9.20
N LYS A 201 4.08 13.48 8.14
CA LYS A 201 4.02 14.92 7.95
C LYS A 201 2.64 15.53 8.18
N ASN A 202 1.58 14.92 7.64
CA ASN A 202 0.23 15.47 7.76
C ASN A 202 -0.28 15.45 9.20
N TYR A 203 0.02 14.40 9.97
CA TYR A 203 -0.33 14.35 11.39
C TYR A 203 0.57 15.25 12.23
N ASP A 204 1.87 15.24 11.95
CA ASP A 204 2.87 16.01 12.67
C ASP A 204 2.64 17.53 12.56
N GLU A 205 2.17 18.00 11.39
CA GLU A 205 1.94 19.43 11.13
C GLU A 205 0.57 19.93 11.61
N ASN A 206 -0.39 19.04 11.92
CA ASN A 206 -1.76 19.47 12.17
C ASN A 206 -2.35 19.05 13.51
N TYR A 207 -1.83 18.00 14.17
CA TYR A 207 -2.51 17.42 15.31
C TYR A 207 -1.88 17.76 16.67
N VAL A 208 -2.77 17.94 17.65
CA VAL A 208 -2.46 18.05 19.08
C VAL A 208 -3.38 17.11 19.85
N PHE A 209 -2.81 16.15 20.57
CA PHE A 209 -3.56 15.26 21.45
C PHE A 209 -3.69 15.89 22.82
N LEU A 210 -4.89 15.84 23.37
CA LEU A 210 -5.27 16.47 24.62
C LEU A 210 -6.07 15.48 25.50
N PRO A 211 -6.12 15.66 26.81
CA PRO A 211 -7.06 14.96 27.66
C PRO A 211 -8.52 15.21 27.23
N LEU A 212 -9.35 14.17 27.34
CA LEU A 212 -10.76 14.26 26.93
C LEU A 212 -11.54 15.31 27.71
N ASP A 213 -11.35 15.37 29.00
CA ASP A 213 -12.00 16.33 29.94
C ASP A 213 -11.64 17.78 29.55
N PHE A 214 -10.37 18.04 29.23
CA PHE A 214 -9.92 19.33 28.78
C PHE A 214 -10.66 19.80 27.50
N VAL A 215 -10.76 18.91 26.49
CA VAL A 215 -11.44 19.23 25.23
C VAL A 215 -12.94 19.30 25.41
N GLN A 216 -13.52 18.46 26.26
CA GLN A 216 -14.94 18.48 26.61
C GLN A 216 -15.34 19.83 27.21
N ASP A 217 -14.55 20.36 28.13
CA ASP A 217 -14.74 21.67 28.76
C ASP A 217 -14.50 22.83 27.77
N LEU A 218 -13.46 22.70 26.91
CA LEU A 218 -13.14 23.74 25.92
C LEU A 218 -14.25 23.94 24.90
N LEU A 219 -14.86 22.83 24.42
CA LEU A 219 -15.88 22.83 23.38
C LEU A 219 -17.31 22.90 23.92
N ASP A 220 -17.48 22.78 25.23
CA ASP A 220 -18.80 22.68 25.89
C ASP A 220 -19.63 21.49 25.31
N TYR A 221 -18.98 20.34 25.15
CA TYR A 221 -19.58 19.19 24.48
C TYR A 221 -20.38 18.29 25.44
N GLY A 222 -20.26 18.46 26.76
CA GLY A 222 -20.94 17.60 27.71
C GLY A 222 -20.66 16.10 27.44
N ASN A 223 -21.71 15.30 27.31
CA ASN A 223 -21.56 13.87 26.98
C ASN A 223 -21.41 13.54 25.48
N LYS A 224 -21.24 14.53 24.64
CA LYS A 224 -21.07 14.28 23.21
C LYS A 224 -19.65 13.82 22.88
N ARG A 225 -19.57 12.89 21.89
CA ARG A 225 -18.31 12.39 21.34
C ARG A 225 -18.38 12.49 19.81
N THR A 226 -17.24 12.70 19.18
CA THR A 226 -17.16 12.69 17.72
C THR A 226 -16.94 11.26 17.22
N SER A 227 -16.17 10.46 17.96
CA SER A 227 -15.91 9.07 17.61
C SER A 227 -15.56 8.23 18.84
N LEU A 228 -15.63 6.90 18.68
CA LEU A 228 -15.03 5.92 19.59
C LEU A 228 -13.98 5.14 18.82
N GLU A 229 -12.81 5.01 19.42
CA GLU A 229 -11.70 4.25 18.89
C GLU A 229 -11.59 2.91 19.62
N ILE A 230 -11.51 1.83 18.86
CA ILE A 230 -11.52 0.48 19.42
C ILE A 230 -10.21 -0.22 19.08
N LYS A 231 -9.57 -0.74 20.13
CA LYS A 231 -8.52 -1.75 20.04
C LYS A 231 -9.14 -3.13 20.20
N THR A 232 -8.77 -4.06 19.34
CA THR A 232 -9.25 -5.44 19.41
C THR A 232 -8.19 -6.35 20.05
N LYS A 233 -8.64 -7.46 20.62
CA LYS A 233 -7.73 -8.47 21.19
C LYS A 233 -6.87 -9.07 20.07
N ALA A 234 -5.60 -9.37 20.38
CA ALA A 234 -4.69 -10.04 19.48
C ALA A 234 -5.33 -11.29 18.86
N GLU A 235 -5.07 -11.54 17.57
CA GLU A 235 -5.58 -12.68 16.78
C GLU A 235 -7.11 -12.68 16.54
N SER A 236 -7.82 -11.62 16.89
CA SER A 236 -9.25 -11.51 16.62
C SER A 236 -9.53 -11.20 15.15
N ASN A 237 -10.62 -11.72 14.60
CA ASN A 237 -11.06 -11.38 13.25
C ASN A 237 -11.74 -10.01 13.22
N LEU A 238 -10.99 -8.99 12.77
CA LEU A 238 -11.43 -7.59 12.74
C LEU A 238 -12.76 -7.39 11.98
N LYS A 239 -12.97 -8.08 10.86
CA LYS A 239 -14.22 -7.99 10.07
C LYS A 239 -15.40 -8.56 10.82
N GLN A 240 -15.21 -9.62 11.59
CA GLN A 240 -16.26 -10.22 12.39
C GLN A 240 -16.65 -9.29 13.54
N ILE A 241 -15.68 -8.68 14.22
CA ILE A 241 -15.93 -7.68 15.28
C ILE A 241 -16.65 -6.47 14.70
N GLN A 242 -16.19 -5.94 13.56
CA GLN A 242 -16.86 -4.84 12.87
C GLN A 242 -18.33 -5.16 12.56
N HIS A 243 -18.61 -6.36 12.07
CA HIS A 243 -19.97 -6.81 11.77
C HIS A 243 -20.83 -6.88 13.02
N SER A 244 -20.31 -7.47 14.10
CA SER A 244 -21.03 -7.55 15.40
C SER A 244 -21.32 -6.17 15.99
N ILE A 245 -20.38 -5.21 15.86
CA ILE A 245 -20.61 -3.84 16.30
C ILE A 245 -21.70 -3.17 15.45
N LYS A 246 -21.66 -3.33 14.13
CA LYS A 246 -22.69 -2.79 13.20
C LYS A 246 -24.08 -3.35 13.52
N GLU A 247 -24.20 -4.64 13.76
CA GLU A 247 -25.48 -5.27 14.16
C GLU A 247 -25.99 -4.76 15.49
N THR A 248 -25.08 -4.58 16.48
CA THR A 248 -25.46 -4.13 17.83
C THR A 248 -25.88 -2.65 17.86
N LEU A 249 -25.21 -1.79 17.08
CA LEU A 249 -25.45 -0.35 17.07
C LEU A 249 -26.47 0.11 16.02
N GLY A 250 -26.78 -0.74 15.02
CA GLY A 250 -27.70 -0.42 13.93
C GLY A 250 -27.20 0.68 12.98
N ASN A 251 -28.12 1.28 12.25
CA ASN A 251 -27.81 2.25 11.19
C ASN A 251 -27.49 3.66 11.68
N SER A 252 -27.56 3.91 12.97
CA SER A 252 -27.25 5.23 13.56
C SER A 252 -25.74 5.51 13.63
N PHE A 253 -24.93 4.47 13.47
CA PHE A 253 -23.49 4.56 13.57
C PHE A 253 -22.82 3.95 12.32
N THR A 254 -21.69 4.54 11.93
CA THR A 254 -20.79 4.01 10.93
C THR A 254 -19.57 3.41 11.67
N VAL A 255 -19.24 2.17 11.35
CA VAL A 255 -18.08 1.47 11.93
C VAL A 255 -17.07 1.22 10.81
N LEU A 256 -15.91 1.85 10.90
CA LEU A 256 -14.88 1.85 9.87
C LEU A 256 -13.64 1.10 10.36
N THR A 257 -13.11 0.23 9.55
CA THR A 257 -11.74 -0.31 9.73
C THR A 257 -10.71 0.75 9.38
N ASN A 258 -9.46 0.58 9.79
CA ASN A 258 -8.35 1.46 9.40
C ASN A 258 -8.26 1.67 7.86
N GLU A 259 -8.47 0.60 7.07
CA GLU A 259 -8.51 0.71 5.60
C GLU A 259 -9.71 1.51 5.08
N GLU A 260 -10.87 1.38 5.73
CA GLU A 260 -12.09 2.10 5.34
C GLU A 260 -12.04 3.58 5.72
N GLN A 261 -11.29 3.95 6.77
CA GLN A 261 -11.04 5.34 7.14
C GLN A 261 -10.29 6.10 6.03
N HIS A 262 -9.41 5.41 5.30
CA HIS A 262 -8.63 5.96 4.16
C HIS A 262 -9.01 5.31 2.83
N LYS A 263 -10.28 4.95 2.65
CA LYS A 263 -10.77 4.20 1.49
C LYS A 263 -10.36 4.78 0.15
N ASP A 264 -10.45 6.10 -0.01
CA ASP A 264 -10.15 6.76 -1.29
C ASP A 264 -8.67 6.70 -1.61
N PHE A 265 -7.82 6.85 -0.61
CA PHE A 265 -6.38 6.73 -0.76
C PHE A 265 -5.96 5.30 -1.13
N TYR A 266 -6.45 4.27 -0.41
CA TYR A 266 -6.16 2.88 -0.78
C TYR A 266 -6.74 2.47 -2.13
N LYS A 267 -7.88 3.06 -2.52
CA LYS A 267 -8.45 2.88 -3.87
C LYS A 267 -7.52 3.45 -4.93
N LEU A 268 -6.97 4.65 -4.70
CA LEU A 268 -6.00 5.28 -5.60
C LEU A 268 -4.76 4.42 -5.77
N LEU A 269 -4.14 3.96 -4.69
CA LEU A 269 -2.97 3.07 -4.74
C LEU A 269 -3.24 1.77 -5.52
N LYS A 270 -4.43 1.17 -5.34
CA LYS A 270 -4.83 -0.02 -6.10
C LYS A 270 -4.99 0.27 -7.59
N MET A 271 -5.56 1.43 -7.93
CA MET A 271 -5.71 1.85 -9.33
C MET A 271 -4.35 2.13 -9.97
N GLU A 272 -3.45 2.81 -9.30
CA GLU A 272 -2.08 3.05 -9.77
C GLU A 272 -1.33 1.72 -10.00
N LYS A 273 -1.38 0.81 -9.03
CA LYS A 273 -0.79 -0.53 -9.17
C LYS A 273 -1.34 -1.27 -10.38
N LEU A 274 -2.65 -1.22 -10.62
CA LEU A 274 -3.29 -1.85 -11.77
C LEU A 274 -2.83 -1.19 -13.08
N PHE A 275 -2.75 0.14 -13.12
CA PHE A 275 -2.27 0.87 -14.29
C PHE A 275 -0.83 0.47 -14.66
N PHE A 276 0.08 0.47 -13.70
CA PHE A 276 1.46 0.04 -13.94
C PHE A 276 1.55 -1.44 -14.33
N PHE A 277 0.74 -2.30 -13.73
CA PHE A 277 0.66 -3.70 -14.12
C PHE A 277 0.25 -3.87 -15.60
N ILE A 278 -0.77 -3.14 -16.05
CA ILE A 278 -1.23 -3.16 -17.45
C ILE A 278 -0.14 -2.60 -18.37
N ALA A 279 0.45 -1.45 -18.02
CA ALA A 279 1.48 -0.80 -18.83
C ALA A 279 2.72 -1.70 -19.02
N LEU A 280 3.19 -2.34 -17.94
CA LEU A 280 4.33 -3.26 -18.00
C LEU A 280 3.97 -4.59 -18.67
N THR A 281 2.72 -5.05 -18.56
CA THR A 281 2.22 -6.20 -19.32
C THR A 281 2.23 -5.90 -20.83
N MET A 282 1.87 -4.68 -21.24
CA MET A 282 2.03 -4.25 -22.64
C MET A 282 3.49 -4.21 -23.07
N LEU A 283 4.41 -3.82 -22.20
CA LEU A 283 5.85 -3.91 -22.49
C LEU A 283 6.30 -5.37 -22.73
N ILE A 284 5.83 -6.32 -21.90
CA ILE A 284 6.06 -7.75 -22.09
C ILE A 284 5.47 -8.21 -23.43
N PHE A 285 4.27 -7.75 -23.78
CA PHE A 285 3.65 -8.07 -25.08
C PHE A 285 4.52 -7.60 -26.25
N VAL A 286 4.97 -6.33 -26.24
CA VAL A 286 5.86 -5.77 -27.28
C VAL A 286 7.19 -6.53 -27.36
N ALA A 287 7.81 -6.85 -26.20
CA ALA A 287 9.01 -7.67 -26.17
C ALA A 287 8.79 -9.06 -26.77
N SER A 288 7.60 -9.63 -26.52
CA SER A 288 7.23 -10.96 -27.05
C SER A 288 6.95 -10.98 -28.54
N VAL A 289 6.65 -9.83 -29.18
CA VAL A 289 6.56 -9.73 -30.65
C VAL A 289 7.89 -10.10 -31.32
N ASN A 290 9.02 -9.87 -30.66
CA ASN A 290 10.31 -10.34 -31.17
C ASN A 290 10.38 -11.88 -31.21
N ILE A 291 9.67 -12.60 -30.34
CA ILE A 291 9.55 -14.07 -30.44
C ILE A 291 8.80 -14.47 -31.68
N PHE A 292 7.74 -13.73 -32.04
CA PHE A 292 7.03 -13.95 -33.31
C PHE A 292 7.96 -13.88 -34.53
N PHE A 293 8.75 -12.80 -34.62
CA PHE A 293 9.70 -12.65 -35.73
C PHE A 293 10.81 -13.70 -35.71
N SER A 294 11.31 -14.06 -34.53
CA SER A 294 12.27 -15.13 -34.34
C SER A 294 11.76 -16.47 -34.87
N LEU A 295 10.54 -16.85 -34.49
CA LEU A 295 9.91 -18.10 -34.93
C LEU A 295 9.59 -18.09 -36.43
N MET A 296 9.17 -16.95 -37.00
CA MET A 296 8.93 -16.81 -38.44
C MET A 296 10.23 -16.99 -39.24
N MET A 297 11.31 -16.34 -38.82
CA MET A 297 12.60 -16.46 -39.45
C MET A 297 13.16 -17.88 -39.35
N LEU A 298 13.01 -18.52 -38.20
CA LEU A 298 13.38 -19.91 -38.00
C LEU A 298 12.60 -20.85 -38.92
N ALA A 299 11.30 -20.63 -39.08
CA ALA A 299 10.48 -21.41 -39.98
C ALA A 299 11.03 -21.37 -41.42
N ILE A 300 11.46 -20.19 -41.89
CA ILE A 300 12.05 -20.01 -43.22
C ILE A 300 13.40 -20.73 -43.32
N ASP A 301 14.31 -20.56 -42.34
CA ASP A 301 15.66 -21.16 -42.34
C ASP A 301 15.62 -22.68 -42.27
N LYS A 302 14.71 -23.24 -41.48
CA LYS A 302 14.57 -24.67 -41.26
C LYS A 302 13.62 -25.38 -42.22
N LYS A 303 13.25 -24.73 -43.31
CA LYS A 303 12.34 -25.27 -44.34
C LYS A 303 12.76 -26.67 -44.80
N LYS A 304 14.05 -26.86 -45.13
CA LYS A 304 14.57 -28.16 -45.58
C LYS A 304 14.52 -29.23 -44.50
N ASP A 305 14.85 -28.88 -43.24
CA ASP A 305 14.80 -29.80 -42.10
C ASP A 305 13.37 -30.26 -41.82
N MET A 306 12.39 -29.37 -41.96
CA MET A 306 10.97 -29.68 -41.80
C MET A 306 10.45 -30.58 -42.92
N ALA A 307 10.88 -30.36 -44.17
CA ALA A 307 10.54 -31.23 -45.29
C ALA A 307 11.04 -32.67 -45.08
N ILE A 308 12.28 -32.81 -44.58
CA ILE A 308 12.86 -34.12 -44.25
C ILE A 308 12.06 -34.81 -43.14
N LEU A 309 11.71 -34.07 -42.04
CA LEU A 309 10.91 -34.59 -40.99
C LEU A 309 9.51 -35.04 -41.47
N SER A 310 8.91 -34.28 -42.36
CA SER A 310 7.60 -34.63 -42.95
C SER A 310 7.72 -35.91 -43.84
N ALA A 311 8.79 -36.05 -44.62
CA ALA A 311 9.05 -37.25 -45.42
C ALA A 311 9.28 -38.50 -44.51
N MET A 312 9.81 -38.30 -43.31
CA MET A 312 9.96 -39.34 -42.28
C MET A 312 8.65 -39.64 -41.50
N GLY A 313 7.54 -39.01 -41.87
CA GLY A 313 6.23 -39.27 -41.26
C GLY A 313 5.83 -38.33 -40.13
N ALA A 314 6.54 -37.21 -39.92
CA ALA A 314 6.13 -36.22 -38.92
C ALA A 314 4.83 -35.51 -39.34
N THR A 315 3.83 -35.56 -38.45
CA THR A 315 2.54 -34.91 -38.70
C THR A 315 2.64 -33.38 -38.51
N HIS A 316 1.67 -32.61 -39.11
CA HIS A 316 1.55 -31.18 -38.89
C HIS A 316 1.50 -30.78 -37.43
N GLN A 317 0.91 -31.62 -36.60
CA GLN A 317 0.82 -31.38 -35.17
C GLN A 317 2.20 -31.43 -34.50
N VAL A 318 3.06 -32.36 -34.94
CA VAL A 318 4.45 -32.47 -34.46
C VAL A 318 5.26 -31.24 -34.86
N ILE A 319 5.18 -30.81 -36.12
CA ILE A 319 5.86 -29.60 -36.61
C ILE A 319 5.39 -28.38 -35.85
N LYS A 320 4.08 -28.18 -35.70
CA LYS A 320 3.51 -27.09 -34.91
C LYS A 320 4.00 -27.11 -33.48
N ALA A 321 4.05 -28.28 -32.82
CA ALA A 321 4.54 -28.45 -31.48
C ALA A 321 6.02 -28.08 -31.29
N ILE A 322 6.89 -28.32 -32.31
CA ILE A 322 8.31 -27.92 -32.29
C ILE A 322 8.42 -26.39 -32.13
N PHE A 323 7.73 -25.62 -32.98
CA PHE A 323 7.78 -24.17 -32.95
C PHE A 323 7.11 -23.57 -31.67
N LEU A 324 6.00 -24.14 -31.23
CA LEU A 324 5.38 -23.73 -29.97
C LEU A 324 6.30 -23.97 -28.77
N THR A 325 6.98 -25.15 -28.76
CA THR A 325 7.92 -25.49 -27.68
C THR A 325 9.12 -24.55 -27.69
N GLU A 326 9.62 -24.15 -28.86
CA GLU A 326 10.74 -23.21 -28.96
C GLU A 326 10.37 -21.82 -28.45
N GLY A 327 9.22 -21.27 -28.88
CA GLY A 327 8.71 -20.01 -28.35
C GLY A 327 8.50 -20.07 -26.83
N ALA A 328 7.92 -21.17 -26.33
CA ALA A 328 7.75 -21.38 -24.89
C ALA A 328 9.10 -21.46 -24.15
N MET A 329 10.12 -22.10 -24.73
CA MET A 329 11.45 -22.14 -24.12
C MET A 329 12.09 -20.76 -24.01
N ILE A 330 12.05 -19.95 -25.06
CA ILE A 330 12.58 -18.56 -25.06
C ILE A 330 11.89 -17.75 -23.94
N ALA A 331 10.56 -17.81 -23.88
CA ALA A 331 9.80 -17.07 -22.89
C ALA A 331 10.01 -17.57 -21.46
N LEU A 332 10.01 -18.88 -21.23
CA LEU A 332 10.22 -19.46 -19.89
C LEU A 332 11.63 -19.16 -19.36
N TRP A 333 12.65 -19.26 -20.20
CA TRP A 333 14.00 -18.88 -19.78
C TRP A 333 14.13 -17.38 -19.55
N GLY A 334 13.55 -16.55 -20.44
CA GLY A 334 13.49 -15.11 -20.25
C GLY A 334 12.76 -14.74 -18.94
N ALA A 335 11.58 -15.33 -18.71
CA ALA A 335 10.82 -15.12 -17.49
C ALA A 335 11.59 -15.57 -16.24
N ALA A 336 12.19 -16.77 -16.24
CA ALA A 336 12.94 -17.27 -15.11
C ALA A 336 14.13 -16.36 -14.75
N ILE A 337 14.89 -15.93 -15.76
CA ILE A 337 15.97 -14.96 -15.55
C ILE A 337 15.42 -13.63 -15.03
N GLY A 338 14.34 -13.13 -15.60
CA GLY A 338 13.71 -11.87 -15.18
C GLY A 338 13.18 -11.93 -13.74
N LEU A 339 12.53 -13.03 -13.36
CA LEU A 339 12.05 -13.25 -11.98
C LEU A 339 13.21 -13.29 -10.97
N VAL A 340 14.31 -13.99 -11.33
CA VAL A 340 15.50 -14.07 -10.46
C VAL A 340 16.18 -12.71 -10.35
N LEU A 341 16.36 -11.99 -11.45
CA LEU A 341 16.97 -10.66 -11.44
C LEU A 341 16.09 -9.64 -10.72
N GLY A 342 14.80 -9.58 -11.03
CA GLY A 342 13.85 -8.68 -10.37
C GLY A 342 13.73 -8.96 -8.87
N GLY A 343 13.55 -10.23 -8.50
CA GLY A 343 13.52 -10.66 -7.10
C GLY A 343 14.83 -10.41 -6.38
N GLY A 344 15.98 -10.65 -7.05
CA GLY A 344 17.31 -10.40 -6.51
C GLY A 344 17.56 -8.91 -6.23
N VAL A 345 17.20 -8.03 -7.17
CA VAL A 345 17.30 -6.56 -6.98
C VAL A 345 16.43 -6.11 -5.81
N CYS A 346 15.18 -6.60 -5.72
CA CYS A 346 14.29 -6.26 -4.60
C CYS A 346 14.83 -6.79 -3.27
N TRP A 347 15.39 -8.00 -3.24
CA TRP A 347 16.01 -8.55 -2.03
C TRP A 347 17.25 -7.75 -1.58
N LEU A 348 18.09 -7.35 -2.55
CA LEU A 348 19.25 -6.47 -2.26
C LEU A 348 18.79 -5.11 -1.74
N GLN A 349 17.74 -4.53 -2.31
CA GLN A 349 17.16 -3.27 -1.85
C GLN A 349 16.64 -3.39 -0.41
N ASP A 350 15.88 -4.45 -0.12
CA ASP A 350 15.32 -4.69 1.22
C ASP A 350 16.42 -4.89 2.27
N ARG A 351 17.52 -5.58 1.89
CA ARG A 351 18.62 -5.89 2.82
C ARG A 351 19.61 -4.76 3.02
N PHE A 352 19.94 -4.02 1.97
CA PHE A 352 21.03 -3.03 1.96
C PHE A 352 20.56 -1.60 1.78
N GLY A 353 19.30 -1.35 1.43
CA GLY A 353 18.76 -0.01 1.26
C GLY A 353 19.49 0.81 0.19
N LEU A 354 19.86 0.20 -0.95
CA LEU A 354 20.70 0.79 -1.99
C LEU A 354 20.14 2.11 -2.55
N VAL A 355 18.82 2.21 -2.63
CA VAL A 355 18.11 3.39 -3.11
C VAL A 355 17.43 4.06 -1.92
N GLY A 356 17.89 5.25 -1.56
CA GLY A 356 17.31 6.08 -0.52
C GLY A 356 16.09 6.86 -1.01
N MET A 357 15.21 7.29 -0.10
CA MET A 357 14.04 8.13 -0.43
C MET A 357 14.41 9.59 -0.75
N GLY A 358 15.65 10.02 -0.47
CA GLY A 358 16.14 11.37 -0.79
C GLY A 358 15.48 12.51 0.00
N MET A 359 14.76 12.21 1.07
CA MET A 359 14.13 13.18 1.96
C MET A 359 14.90 13.21 3.29
N GLU A 360 15.36 14.40 3.72
CA GLU A 360 16.13 14.56 4.97
C GLU A 360 15.36 14.15 6.24
N ASN A 361 14.03 14.15 6.21
CA ASN A 361 13.15 13.77 7.31
C ASN A 361 12.28 12.53 7.00
N ALA A 362 12.73 11.64 6.13
CA ALA A 362 11.96 10.43 5.82
C ALA A 362 12.00 9.47 7.04
N ILE A 363 10.84 8.95 7.41
CA ILE A 363 10.66 7.97 8.48
C ILE A 363 11.42 6.66 8.19
N VAL A 364 11.69 6.41 6.92
CA VAL A 364 12.45 5.26 6.42
C VAL A 364 13.54 5.77 5.49
N ASN A 365 14.79 5.42 5.76
CA ASN A 365 15.95 5.90 5.01
C ASN A 365 16.03 5.32 3.59
N SER A 366 15.40 4.18 3.32
CA SER A 366 15.45 3.47 2.04
C SER A 366 14.06 3.27 1.43
N TYR A 367 14.02 3.20 0.11
CA TYR A 367 12.78 2.93 -0.63
C TYR A 367 12.20 1.57 -0.21
N PRO A 368 10.96 1.51 0.28
CA PRO A 368 10.38 0.27 0.80
C PRO A 368 10.06 -0.68 -0.36
N VAL A 369 10.45 -1.94 -0.22
CA VAL A 369 10.10 -3.02 -1.14
C VAL A 369 9.53 -4.21 -0.37
N LYS A 370 8.53 -4.87 -0.91
CA LYS A 370 7.94 -6.08 -0.31
C LYS A 370 7.62 -7.11 -1.37
N LEU A 371 8.33 -8.23 -1.35
CA LEU A 371 8.10 -9.35 -2.24
C LEU A 371 6.84 -10.11 -1.82
N LYS A 372 5.90 -10.31 -2.76
CA LYS A 372 4.72 -11.16 -2.56
C LYS A 372 4.76 -12.31 -3.57
N ALA A 373 4.69 -13.56 -3.11
CA ALA A 373 4.72 -14.76 -3.97
C ALA A 373 3.61 -14.76 -5.04
N VAL A 374 2.47 -14.15 -4.74
CA VAL A 374 1.35 -14.00 -5.68
C VAL A 374 1.76 -13.22 -6.92
N ASP A 375 2.57 -12.16 -6.78
CA ASP A 375 3.01 -11.34 -7.92
C ASP A 375 3.91 -12.14 -8.88
N PHE A 376 4.75 -13.02 -8.34
CA PHE A 376 5.57 -13.96 -9.15
C PHE A 376 4.68 -14.95 -9.92
N GLY A 377 3.65 -15.49 -9.26
CA GLY A 377 2.69 -16.41 -9.90
C GLY A 377 1.90 -15.73 -11.01
N VAL A 378 1.33 -14.55 -10.74
CA VAL A 378 0.56 -13.77 -11.71
C VAL A 378 1.42 -13.36 -12.91
N THR A 379 2.64 -12.85 -12.66
CA THR A 379 3.58 -12.47 -13.71
C THR A 379 3.93 -13.67 -14.61
N SER A 380 4.23 -14.82 -14.01
CA SER A 380 4.53 -16.04 -14.76
C SER A 380 3.35 -16.49 -15.63
N LEU A 381 2.13 -16.43 -15.11
CA LEU A 381 0.92 -16.78 -15.84
C LEU A 381 0.69 -15.85 -17.02
N VAL A 382 0.85 -14.54 -16.82
CA VAL A 382 0.72 -13.53 -17.88
C VAL A 382 1.72 -13.77 -19.01
N ILE A 383 3.00 -14.04 -18.67
CA ILE A 383 4.03 -14.31 -19.68
C ILE A 383 3.70 -15.57 -20.49
N ILE A 384 3.29 -16.65 -19.81
CA ILE A 384 2.89 -17.89 -20.48
C ILE A 384 1.71 -17.65 -21.43
N ALA A 385 0.69 -16.91 -20.98
CA ALA A 385 -0.49 -16.59 -21.79
C ALA A 385 -0.11 -15.76 -23.04
N ILE A 386 0.65 -14.68 -22.86
CA ILE A 386 1.09 -13.81 -23.96
C ILE A 386 1.94 -14.60 -24.96
N THR A 387 2.90 -15.39 -24.48
CA THR A 387 3.79 -16.16 -25.32
C THR A 387 3.02 -17.21 -26.12
N PHE A 388 2.07 -17.90 -25.49
CA PHE A 388 1.22 -18.87 -26.16
C PHE A 388 0.45 -18.23 -27.33
N VAL A 389 -0.17 -17.08 -27.08
CA VAL A 389 -0.93 -16.33 -28.10
C VAL A 389 -0.01 -15.92 -29.26
N ILE A 390 1.14 -15.34 -28.96
CA ILE A 390 2.07 -14.82 -29.98
C ILE A 390 2.71 -15.95 -30.78
N SER A 391 3.09 -17.06 -30.13
CA SER A 391 3.75 -18.20 -30.79
C SER A 391 2.78 -19.05 -31.63
N PHE A 392 1.47 -18.95 -31.39
CA PHE A 392 0.48 -19.81 -32.03
C PHE A 392 0.40 -19.59 -33.55
N TYR A 393 0.41 -18.32 -34.00
CA TYR A 393 0.28 -18.00 -35.41
C TYR A 393 1.51 -18.44 -36.25
N PRO A 394 2.78 -18.12 -35.87
CA PRO A 394 3.95 -18.60 -36.55
C PRO A 394 4.04 -20.14 -36.63
N ALA A 395 3.72 -20.80 -35.51
CA ALA A 395 3.72 -22.25 -35.43
C ALA A 395 2.69 -22.89 -36.36
N ARG A 396 1.50 -22.29 -36.49
CA ARG A 396 0.46 -22.76 -37.43
C ARG A 396 0.87 -22.52 -38.90
N LEU A 397 1.46 -21.37 -39.18
CA LEU A 397 1.92 -21.03 -40.54
C LEU A 397 3.04 -21.96 -40.95
N ALA A 398 4.04 -22.18 -40.11
CA ALA A 398 5.11 -23.12 -40.34
C ALA A 398 4.58 -24.52 -40.70
N ALA A 399 3.63 -25.04 -39.93
CA ALA A 399 3.03 -26.34 -40.15
C ALA A 399 2.28 -26.46 -41.48
N LYS A 400 1.64 -25.38 -42.00
CA LYS A 400 0.88 -25.37 -43.27
C LYS A 400 1.76 -25.27 -44.48
N THR A 401 2.82 -24.44 -44.44
CA THR A 401 3.65 -24.11 -45.62
C THR A 401 4.47 -25.30 -46.10
N PHE A 402 4.74 -26.29 -45.27
CA PHE A 402 5.61 -27.43 -45.56
C PHE A 402 4.90 -28.63 -46.18
N THR A 403 3.56 -28.60 -46.30
CA THR A 403 2.79 -29.74 -46.83
C THR A 403 2.23 -29.54 -48.24
N THR A 404 2.19 -28.30 -48.73
CA THR A 404 1.42 -28.03 -49.96
C THR A 404 2.28 -27.83 -51.21
N ASN A 405 3.59 -27.67 -51.11
CA ASN A 405 4.42 -27.21 -52.26
C ASN A 405 5.69 -28.03 -52.59
N GLN A 406 5.82 -29.25 -52.13
CA GLN A 406 7.02 -30.06 -52.49
C GLN A 406 6.70 -31.57 -52.59
N LEU A 407 5.73 -31.97 -53.39
CA LEU A 407 5.64 -33.27 -54.04
C LEU A 407 5.62 -33.05 -55.55
#